data_eca464453ae5ce0e4a8ab271934c9ff1
#
_entry.id   eca464453ae5ce0e4a8ab271934c9ff1
#
_cell.length_a   1.000
_cell.length_b   1.000
_cell.length_c   1.000
_cell.angle_alpha   90.00
_cell.angle_beta   90.00
_cell.angle_gamma   90.00
#
_symmetry.space_group_name_H-M   'P 1'
#
loop_
_entity.id
_entity.type
_entity.pdbx_description
1 polymer ?
#
loop_
_entity_poly.entity_id
_entity_poly.type
_entity_poly.pdbx_seq_one_letter_code
_entity_poly.pdbx_strand_id
1 'polypeptide(L)'
;VDNATIQLNSGTTFDGSGAKTIAIKDGGVDEDALATSVAGDGLTGGGGSALAVGAGTGIDVSSNAIAVDVSDFMANGSNNRIVTATGTDGQNAEANLTFDGTTLNVVGAATITGNLTVNGSTTAISSSNLLIADRFALFNSGSSATGDGGFLVGSGSAGSGSAFVFDDSEDRFGVQVDTQLGQDAVAGTPEAYASLYVLTANTGSSTYNVKGNIKIDDGTEDIFIYS
;
A
#
# COMPACT_ATOMS: atom_id res chain seq x y z
N VAL A 1 -59.78 28.19 -32.40
CA VAL A 1 -58.62 27.35 -32.07
C VAL A 1 -58.91 25.90 -32.41
N ASP A 2 -57.88 25.17 -32.76
CA ASP A 2 -57.99 23.77 -33.20
C ASP A 2 -58.23 22.79 -32.06
N ASN A 3 -58.09 23.23 -30.82
CA ASN A 3 -58.21 22.43 -29.59
C ASN A 3 -57.27 21.20 -29.53
N ALA A 4 -56.23 21.20 -30.35
CA ALA A 4 -55.13 20.24 -30.29
C ALA A 4 -53.98 20.77 -29.42
N THR A 5 -53.47 21.95 -29.75
CA THR A 5 -52.34 22.58 -29.06
C THR A 5 -52.83 23.72 -28.14
N ILE A 6 -53.76 24.55 -28.61
CA ILE A 6 -54.27 25.71 -27.89
C ILE A 6 -55.79 25.47 -27.64
N GLN A 7 -56.22 25.73 -26.42
CA GLN A 7 -57.61 25.62 -26.01
C GLN A 7 -58.15 26.96 -25.48
N LEU A 8 -59.45 27.11 -25.62
CA LEU A 8 -60.22 28.15 -24.92
C LEU A 8 -60.77 27.56 -23.60
N ASN A 9 -60.98 28.40 -22.62
CA ASN A 9 -61.60 28.03 -21.34
C ASN A 9 -63.01 27.42 -21.52
N SER A 10 -63.69 27.69 -22.66
CA SER A 10 -64.93 27.05 -23.05
C SER A 10 -65.17 27.17 -24.58
N GLY A 11 -65.62 26.03 -25.21
CA GLY A 11 -65.84 25.95 -26.65
C GLY A 11 -64.56 25.99 -27.49
N THR A 12 -64.70 25.84 -28.81
CA THR A 12 -63.59 25.82 -29.77
C THR A 12 -63.54 27.09 -30.66
N THR A 13 -64.56 27.92 -30.61
CA THR A 13 -64.69 29.15 -31.42
C THR A 13 -64.66 30.39 -30.55
N PHE A 14 -64.05 31.43 -31.08
CA PHE A 14 -64.03 32.76 -30.51
C PHE A 14 -64.68 33.72 -31.51
N ASP A 15 -65.90 34.23 -31.17
CA ASP A 15 -66.69 35.13 -31.98
C ASP A 15 -66.65 36.61 -31.50
N GLY A 16 -65.91 36.90 -30.46
CA GLY A 16 -65.74 38.19 -29.86
C GLY A 16 -66.93 38.61 -28.93
N SER A 17 -67.94 37.75 -28.72
CA SER A 17 -69.14 38.07 -27.91
C SER A 17 -68.88 38.04 -26.40
N GLY A 18 -67.73 37.48 -25.94
CA GLY A 18 -67.33 37.46 -24.53
C GLY A 18 -65.86 37.17 -24.33
N ALA A 19 -65.34 37.50 -23.15
CA ALA A 19 -63.97 37.25 -22.81
C ALA A 19 -63.66 35.74 -22.77
N LYS A 20 -62.55 35.33 -23.38
CA LYS A 20 -62.07 33.95 -23.38
C LYS A 20 -60.61 33.94 -22.92
N THR A 21 -60.27 32.94 -22.16
CA THR A 21 -58.85 32.64 -21.82
C THR A 21 -58.30 31.64 -22.84
N ILE A 22 -57.16 31.94 -23.38
CA ILE A 22 -56.41 31.07 -24.28
C ILE A 22 -55.30 30.42 -23.44
N ALA A 23 -55.25 29.12 -23.44
CA ALA A 23 -54.23 28.36 -22.74
C ALA A 23 -53.65 27.25 -23.66
N ILE A 24 -52.44 26.86 -23.41
CA ILE A 24 -51.89 25.65 -23.96
C ILE A 24 -52.61 24.47 -23.30
N LYS A 25 -53.16 23.58 -24.09
CA LYS A 25 -53.80 22.37 -23.60
C LYS A 25 -52.81 21.42 -22.97
N ASP A 26 -53.20 20.70 -21.94
CA ASP A 26 -52.40 19.64 -21.38
C ASP A 26 -51.97 18.65 -22.48
N GLY A 27 -50.67 18.39 -22.62
CA GLY A 27 -50.11 17.63 -23.73
C GLY A 27 -50.06 18.35 -25.08
N GLY A 28 -50.43 19.65 -25.12
CA GLY A 28 -50.37 20.45 -26.34
C GLY A 28 -49.01 20.99 -26.72
N VAL A 29 -48.01 20.80 -25.89
CA VAL A 29 -46.60 20.99 -26.23
C VAL A 29 -45.96 19.60 -26.23
N ASP A 30 -45.77 19.05 -27.37
CA ASP A 30 -45.07 17.79 -27.61
C ASP A 30 -43.72 18.04 -28.28
N GLU A 31 -43.06 16.99 -28.65
CA GLU A 31 -41.74 17.04 -29.30
C GLU A 31 -41.74 17.81 -30.62
N ASP A 32 -42.87 17.80 -31.35
CA ASP A 32 -43.03 18.56 -32.60
C ASP A 32 -43.14 20.07 -32.36
N ALA A 33 -43.71 20.49 -31.23
CA ALA A 33 -43.83 21.86 -30.82
C ALA A 33 -42.53 22.48 -30.27
N LEU A 34 -41.58 21.63 -29.93
CA LEU A 34 -40.25 22.05 -29.44
C LEU A 34 -39.30 22.27 -30.63
N ALA A 35 -38.70 23.43 -30.74
CA ALA A 35 -37.63 23.66 -31.71
C ALA A 35 -36.40 22.79 -31.35
N THR A 36 -35.61 22.41 -32.37
CA THR A 36 -34.35 21.69 -32.15
C THR A 36 -33.35 22.46 -31.27
N SER A 37 -33.47 23.80 -31.25
CA SER A 37 -32.62 24.65 -30.41
C SER A 37 -32.95 24.58 -28.92
N VAL A 38 -34.01 23.88 -28.52
CA VAL A 38 -34.31 23.61 -27.09
C VAL A 38 -33.35 22.60 -26.51
N ALA A 39 -32.86 21.67 -27.33
CA ALA A 39 -31.77 20.79 -26.97
C ALA A 39 -30.43 21.55 -27.08
N GLY A 40 -29.96 22.11 -25.95
CA GLY A 40 -28.62 22.69 -25.84
C GLY A 40 -27.57 21.62 -25.62
N ASP A 41 -26.37 22.04 -25.23
CA ASP A 41 -25.26 21.11 -24.95
C ASP A 41 -25.65 20.07 -23.88
N GLY A 42 -25.38 18.82 -24.18
CA GLY A 42 -25.73 17.69 -23.29
C GLY A 42 -27.14 17.12 -23.44
N LEU A 43 -27.99 17.76 -24.31
CA LEU A 43 -29.32 17.26 -24.65
C LEU A 43 -29.40 16.95 -26.14
N THR A 44 -30.28 16.03 -26.51
CA THR A 44 -30.67 15.72 -27.89
C THR A 44 -32.18 15.75 -28.01
N GLY A 45 -32.68 15.95 -29.21
CA GLY A 45 -34.13 15.96 -29.49
C GLY A 45 -34.71 17.31 -29.86
N GLY A 46 -36.02 17.49 -29.77
CA GLY A 46 -36.78 18.59 -30.34
C GLY A 46 -36.99 18.42 -31.86
N GLY A 47 -37.86 19.27 -32.45
CA GLY A 47 -38.18 19.15 -33.88
C GLY A 47 -38.79 17.82 -34.28
N GLY A 48 -39.71 17.29 -33.44
CA GLY A 48 -40.35 16.00 -33.66
C GLY A 48 -39.63 14.78 -33.03
N SER A 49 -38.68 15.04 -32.17
CA SER A 49 -37.98 14.00 -31.40
C SER A 49 -38.01 14.34 -29.91
N ALA A 50 -38.23 13.33 -29.08
CA ALA A 50 -38.24 13.48 -27.62
C ALA A 50 -36.91 14.03 -27.11
N LEU A 51 -36.96 14.95 -26.13
CA LEU A 51 -35.76 15.43 -25.45
C LEU A 51 -35.13 14.30 -24.64
N ALA A 52 -33.86 14.09 -24.84
CA ALA A 52 -33.11 13.07 -24.14
C ALA A 52 -31.74 13.63 -23.70
N VAL A 53 -31.18 13.08 -22.65
CA VAL A 53 -29.80 13.35 -22.27
C VAL A 53 -28.88 12.68 -23.27
N GLY A 54 -27.92 13.41 -23.82
CA GLY A 54 -26.86 12.84 -24.66
C GLY A 54 -25.94 11.97 -23.81
N ALA A 55 -25.88 10.67 -24.07
CA ALA A 55 -24.89 9.81 -23.46
C ALA A 55 -23.51 10.14 -24.05
N GLY A 56 -22.62 10.65 -23.25
CA GLY A 56 -21.20 10.90 -23.57
C GLY A 56 -20.32 9.98 -22.71
N THR A 57 -19.01 10.10 -22.92
CA THR A 57 -18.05 9.38 -22.09
C THR A 57 -18.31 9.64 -20.60
N GLY A 58 -18.42 8.58 -19.82
CA GLY A 58 -18.67 8.65 -18.38
C GLY A 58 -20.11 8.91 -17.94
N ILE A 59 -21.05 8.95 -18.89
CA ILE A 59 -22.47 9.15 -18.59
C ILE A 59 -23.31 8.04 -19.21
N ASP A 60 -23.90 7.19 -18.35
CA ASP A 60 -24.89 6.18 -18.72
C ASP A 60 -26.31 6.74 -18.59
N VAL A 61 -27.10 6.58 -19.63
CA VAL A 61 -28.50 6.95 -19.65
C VAL A 61 -29.36 5.71 -19.79
N SER A 62 -30.25 5.51 -18.84
CA SER A 62 -31.27 4.47 -18.88
C SER A 62 -32.66 5.08 -18.75
N SER A 63 -33.73 4.29 -18.91
CA SER A 63 -35.11 4.77 -19.00
C SER A 63 -35.57 5.69 -17.85
N ASN A 64 -34.95 5.63 -16.68
CA ASN A 64 -35.34 6.44 -15.52
C ASN A 64 -34.15 6.93 -14.69
N ALA A 65 -32.93 6.82 -15.20
CA ALA A 65 -31.72 7.20 -14.47
C ALA A 65 -30.63 7.75 -15.39
N ILE A 66 -29.87 8.66 -14.84
CA ILE A 66 -28.57 9.10 -15.37
C ILE A 66 -27.53 8.69 -14.34
N ALA A 67 -26.54 7.92 -14.73
CA ALA A 67 -25.47 7.44 -13.88
C ALA A 67 -24.11 7.91 -14.38
N VAL A 68 -23.16 8.04 -13.49
CA VAL A 68 -21.75 8.23 -13.86
C VAL A 68 -21.12 6.87 -14.04
N ASP A 69 -20.58 6.61 -15.22
CA ASP A 69 -19.78 5.42 -15.51
C ASP A 69 -18.28 5.75 -15.43
N VAL A 70 -17.69 5.43 -14.28
CA VAL A 70 -16.25 5.66 -14.06
C VAL A 70 -15.39 4.68 -14.87
N SER A 71 -15.96 3.59 -15.38
CA SER A 71 -15.21 2.61 -16.15
C SER A 71 -14.80 3.13 -17.52
N ASP A 72 -15.53 4.09 -18.06
CA ASP A 72 -15.20 4.78 -19.32
C ASP A 72 -13.88 5.56 -19.26
N PHE A 73 -13.46 5.96 -18.07
CA PHE A 73 -12.19 6.66 -17.85
C PHE A 73 -11.06 5.74 -17.42
N MET A 74 -11.35 4.45 -17.21
CA MET A 74 -10.42 3.49 -16.67
C MET A 74 -9.90 2.53 -17.75
N ALA A 75 -8.61 2.57 -18.05
CA ALA A 75 -7.96 1.55 -18.85
C ALA A 75 -7.58 0.33 -17.97
N ASN A 76 -7.63 -0.86 -18.57
CA ASN A 76 -7.20 -2.13 -17.96
C ASN A 76 -7.90 -2.49 -16.64
N GLY A 77 -9.12 -2.01 -16.42
CA GLY A 77 -9.91 -2.29 -15.21
C GLY A 77 -10.00 -3.80 -14.92
N SER A 78 -9.57 -4.21 -13.74
CA SER A 78 -9.67 -5.57 -13.24
C SER A 78 -9.66 -5.54 -11.72
N ASN A 79 -10.18 -6.61 -11.09
CA ASN A 79 -10.27 -6.65 -9.65
C ASN A 79 -8.88 -6.49 -8.97
N ASN A 80 -8.87 -5.84 -7.82
CA ASN A 80 -7.70 -5.64 -6.95
C ASN A 80 -6.57 -4.76 -7.52
N ARG A 81 -6.68 -4.21 -8.72
CA ARG A 81 -5.69 -3.30 -9.27
C ARG A 81 -5.76 -1.93 -8.64
N ILE A 82 -4.61 -1.35 -8.33
CA ILE A 82 -4.52 0.05 -7.90
C ILE A 82 -4.61 0.94 -9.13
N VAL A 83 -5.40 1.98 -9.02
CA VAL A 83 -5.63 2.92 -10.12
C VAL A 83 -4.68 4.11 -9.99
N THR A 84 -4.03 4.45 -11.11
CA THR A 84 -3.17 5.62 -11.24
C THR A 84 -3.69 6.58 -12.29
N ALA A 85 -3.40 7.86 -12.17
CA ALA A 85 -3.73 8.86 -13.16
C ALA A 85 -2.79 8.75 -14.38
N THR A 86 -3.37 8.79 -15.60
CA THR A 86 -2.59 8.76 -16.86
C THR A 86 -2.61 10.10 -17.59
N GLY A 87 -3.08 11.16 -16.95
CA GLY A 87 -3.22 12.51 -17.48
C GLY A 87 -4.25 13.28 -16.68
N THR A 88 -4.91 14.23 -17.32
CA THR A 88 -5.92 15.06 -16.67
C THR A 88 -7.20 14.27 -16.37
N ASP A 89 -7.64 13.43 -17.29
CA ASP A 89 -8.96 12.79 -17.24
C ASP A 89 -8.89 11.25 -17.30
N GLY A 90 -7.72 10.68 -17.60
CA GLY A 90 -7.56 9.24 -17.77
C GLY A 90 -7.05 8.54 -16.51
N GLN A 91 -7.48 7.31 -16.31
CA GLN A 91 -7.03 6.42 -15.23
C GLN A 91 -6.59 5.08 -15.79
N ASN A 92 -5.61 4.46 -15.16
CA ASN A 92 -5.15 3.12 -15.48
C ASN A 92 -5.17 2.22 -14.26
N ALA A 93 -5.76 1.05 -14.37
CA ALA A 93 -5.70 0.04 -13.33
C ALA A 93 -4.42 -0.79 -13.54
N GLU A 94 -3.47 -0.66 -12.64
CA GLU A 94 -2.13 -1.20 -12.77
C GLU A 94 -2.10 -2.73 -12.64
N ALA A 95 -1.62 -3.41 -13.69
CA ALA A 95 -1.53 -4.87 -13.67
C ALA A 95 -0.49 -5.38 -12.67
N ASN A 96 0.55 -4.60 -12.44
CA ASN A 96 1.71 -4.95 -11.60
C ASN A 96 1.65 -4.37 -10.19
N LEU A 97 0.58 -3.65 -9.85
CA LEU A 97 0.37 -3.06 -8.53
C LEU A 97 -1.05 -3.38 -8.07
N THR A 98 -1.18 -4.32 -7.15
CA THR A 98 -2.49 -4.83 -6.72
C THR A 98 -2.62 -4.86 -5.21
N PHE A 99 -3.87 -4.71 -4.70
CA PHE A 99 -4.22 -4.86 -3.30
C PHE A 99 -5.53 -5.64 -3.16
N ASP A 100 -5.48 -6.81 -2.53
CA ASP A 100 -6.65 -7.70 -2.39
C ASP A 100 -7.45 -7.52 -1.08
N GLY A 101 -7.14 -6.47 -0.31
CA GLY A 101 -7.69 -6.21 1.02
C GLY A 101 -6.75 -6.68 2.14
N THR A 102 -5.74 -7.47 1.85
CA THR A 102 -4.79 -8.02 2.81
C THR A 102 -3.35 -7.80 2.36
N THR A 103 -3.07 -8.07 1.10
CA THR A 103 -1.72 -8.07 0.52
C THR A 103 -1.59 -6.99 -0.53
N LEU A 104 -0.59 -6.11 -0.37
CA LEU A 104 -0.10 -5.24 -1.43
C LEU A 104 0.97 -5.98 -2.23
N ASN A 105 0.71 -6.23 -3.51
CA ASN A 105 1.66 -6.88 -4.40
C ASN A 105 2.20 -5.91 -5.44
N VAL A 106 3.53 -5.81 -5.52
CA VAL A 106 4.26 -5.00 -6.50
C VAL A 106 5.12 -5.93 -7.35
N VAL A 107 4.77 -6.09 -8.62
CA VAL A 107 5.56 -6.87 -9.59
C VAL A 107 6.49 -5.92 -10.32
N GLY A 108 7.70 -5.76 -9.81
CA GLY A 108 8.70 -4.83 -10.34
C GLY A 108 9.55 -4.21 -9.22
N ALA A 109 10.18 -3.10 -9.51
CA ALA A 109 10.98 -2.35 -8.55
C ALA A 109 10.10 -1.38 -7.74
N ALA A 110 10.36 -1.27 -6.44
CA ALA A 110 9.81 -0.24 -5.58
C ALA A 110 10.94 0.65 -5.05
N THR A 111 10.77 1.97 -5.13
CA THR A 111 11.71 2.95 -4.58
C THR A 111 11.00 3.75 -3.48
N ILE A 112 11.56 3.74 -2.29
CA ILE A 112 11.07 4.52 -1.15
C ILE A 112 12.13 5.56 -0.82
N THR A 113 11.84 6.85 -1.07
CA THR A 113 12.77 7.95 -0.82
C THR A 113 12.73 8.48 0.62
N GLY A 114 11.74 8.05 1.39
CA GLY A 114 11.59 8.35 2.82
C GLY A 114 11.84 7.13 3.70
N ASN A 115 11.41 7.20 4.94
CA ASN A 115 11.53 6.10 5.88
C ASN A 115 10.53 4.98 5.55
N LEU A 116 10.96 3.74 5.62
CA LEU A 116 10.11 2.55 5.62
C LEU A 116 10.02 2.02 7.06
N THR A 117 8.82 1.96 7.61
CA THR A 117 8.54 1.31 8.88
C THR A 117 7.70 0.06 8.64
N VAL A 118 8.16 -1.09 9.08
CA VAL A 118 7.44 -2.36 8.98
C VAL A 118 7.06 -2.82 10.39
N ASN A 119 5.77 -2.79 10.70
CA ASN A 119 5.22 -3.21 11.99
C ASN A 119 4.61 -4.61 11.87
N GLY A 120 5.43 -5.61 11.79
CA GLY A 120 5.00 -7.00 11.68
C GLY A 120 5.83 -7.89 12.60
N SER A 121 5.39 -9.13 12.78
CA SER A 121 6.13 -10.13 13.55
C SER A 121 7.34 -10.67 12.76
N THR A 122 7.30 -10.58 11.43
CA THR A 122 8.37 -11.10 10.58
C THR A 122 8.54 -10.23 9.34
N THR A 123 9.77 -9.86 9.03
CA THR A 123 10.16 -9.26 7.75
C THR A 123 11.10 -10.21 7.04
N ALA A 124 10.67 -10.77 5.90
CA ALA A 124 11.51 -11.62 5.07
C ALA A 124 12.06 -10.81 3.89
N ILE A 125 13.37 -10.83 3.70
CA ILE A 125 14.05 -10.27 2.53
C ILE A 125 14.67 -11.44 1.78
N SER A 126 14.06 -11.80 0.63
CA SER A 126 14.56 -12.87 -0.24
C SER A 126 15.19 -12.21 -1.47
N SER A 127 16.44 -11.88 -1.40
CA SER A 127 17.21 -11.26 -2.48
C SER A 127 18.60 -11.89 -2.58
N SER A 128 19.23 -11.76 -3.73
CA SER A 128 20.61 -12.27 -3.92
C SER A 128 21.62 -11.48 -3.07
N ASN A 129 21.34 -10.18 -2.84
CA ASN A 129 22.21 -9.32 -2.06
C ASN A 129 21.37 -8.36 -1.21
N LEU A 130 21.77 -8.17 0.04
CA LEU A 130 21.31 -7.10 0.91
C LEU A 130 22.45 -6.11 1.07
N LEU A 131 22.27 -4.89 0.56
CA LEU A 131 23.25 -3.81 0.69
C LEU A 131 22.76 -2.81 1.74
N ILE A 132 23.54 -2.65 2.81
CA ILE A 132 23.32 -1.63 3.85
C ILE A 132 24.43 -0.60 3.71
N ALA A 133 24.08 0.62 3.32
CA ALA A 133 25.05 1.71 3.13
C ALA A 133 25.43 2.41 4.44
N ASP A 134 24.69 2.14 5.51
CA ASP A 134 24.98 2.72 6.83
C ASP A 134 26.17 2.02 7.50
N ARG A 135 26.80 2.70 8.46
CA ARG A 135 27.96 2.17 9.19
C ARG A 135 27.56 1.10 10.20
N PHE A 136 26.35 1.15 10.70
CA PHE A 136 25.85 0.26 11.74
C PHE A 136 24.46 -0.29 11.39
N ALA A 137 24.25 -1.58 11.68
CA ALA A 137 22.94 -2.18 11.76
C ALA A 137 22.61 -2.42 13.25
N LEU A 138 21.46 -1.95 13.70
CA LEU A 138 21.02 -2.14 15.08
C LEU A 138 20.09 -3.34 15.16
N PHE A 139 20.50 -4.36 15.91
CA PHE A 139 19.73 -5.56 16.17
C PHE A 139 19.21 -5.54 17.62
N ASN A 140 18.12 -6.24 17.88
CA ASN A 140 17.58 -6.45 19.22
C ASN A 140 17.31 -5.13 20.00
N SER A 141 16.74 -4.11 19.33
CA SER A 141 16.55 -2.78 19.90
C SER A 141 15.16 -2.53 20.49
N GLY A 142 14.33 -3.55 20.58
CA GLY A 142 12.96 -3.44 21.12
C GLY A 142 12.94 -3.17 22.62
N SER A 143 11.89 -2.51 23.12
CA SER A 143 11.72 -2.23 24.56
C SER A 143 11.58 -3.48 25.45
N SER A 144 11.34 -4.64 24.83
CA SER A 144 11.31 -5.96 25.49
C SER A 144 12.45 -6.86 24.99
N ALA A 145 13.47 -6.27 24.37
CA ALA A 145 14.64 -6.98 23.89
C ALA A 145 15.46 -7.46 25.10
N THR A 146 15.14 -8.65 25.55
CA THR A 146 15.90 -9.43 26.53
C THR A 146 16.36 -10.70 25.84
N GLY A 147 17.59 -11.10 26.11
CA GLY A 147 18.20 -12.28 25.54
C GLY A 147 19.16 -11.98 24.40
N ASP A 148 19.62 -13.04 23.79
CA ASP A 148 20.70 -13.02 22.82
C ASP A 148 20.33 -12.36 21.49
N GLY A 149 21.30 -11.75 20.83
CA GLY A 149 21.11 -11.12 19.53
C GLY A 149 22.32 -11.29 18.63
N GLY A 150 22.11 -11.44 17.32
CA GLY A 150 23.22 -11.63 16.41
C GLY A 150 22.86 -12.00 14.99
N PHE A 151 23.78 -12.69 14.32
CA PHE A 151 23.64 -13.14 12.93
C PHE A 151 23.56 -14.67 12.88
N LEU A 152 22.56 -15.19 12.16
CA LEU A 152 22.48 -16.59 11.82
C LEU A 152 22.86 -16.80 10.36
N VAL A 153 23.74 -17.75 10.10
CA VAL A 153 24.14 -18.17 8.76
C VAL A 153 23.67 -19.60 8.55
N GLY A 154 22.72 -19.77 7.62
CA GLY A 154 22.21 -21.10 7.28
C GLY A 154 23.25 -21.95 6.60
N SER A 155 23.34 -23.23 6.96
CA SER A 155 24.28 -24.19 6.39
C SER A 155 23.82 -24.82 5.09
N GLY A 156 22.68 -24.41 4.54
CA GLY A 156 22.08 -25.03 3.36
C GLY A 156 21.26 -26.28 3.64
N SER A 157 21.35 -26.87 4.83
CA SER A 157 20.47 -27.92 5.30
C SER A 157 19.23 -27.32 5.96
N ALA A 158 18.08 -27.95 5.73
CA ALA A 158 16.83 -27.41 6.26
C ALA A 158 16.89 -27.32 7.79
N GLY A 159 16.75 -26.10 8.30
CA GLY A 159 16.59 -25.83 9.72
C GLY A 159 17.84 -25.77 10.55
N SER A 160 19.05 -25.78 9.97
CA SER A 160 20.31 -25.67 10.74
C SER A 160 21.25 -24.59 10.19
N GLY A 161 22.11 -24.08 11.07
CA GLY A 161 23.08 -23.04 10.73
C GLY A 161 24.06 -22.80 11.88
N SER A 162 24.84 -21.74 11.74
CA SER A 162 25.74 -21.26 12.78
C SER A 162 25.44 -19.79 13.09
N ALA A 163 25.67 -19.39 14.33
CA ALA A 163 25.41 -18.04 14.78
C ALA A 163 26.68 -17.35 15.29
N PHE A 164 26.79 -16.06 15.00
CA PHE A 164 27.64 -15.15 15.74
C PHE A 164 26.70 -14.28 16.58
N VAL A 165 26.76 -14.44 17.88
CA VAL A 165 25.73 -13.95 18.80
C VAL A 165 26.36 -13.17 19.96
N PHE A 166 25.68 -12.10 20.37
CA PHE A 166 25.90 -11.49 21.68
C PHE A 166 25.06 -12.27 22.70
N ASP A 167 25.72 -12.91 23.64
CA ASP A 167 25.10 -13.61 24.75
C ASP A 167 24.85 -12.60 25.89
N ASP A 168 23.59 -12.27 26.11
CA ASP A 168 23.15 -11.32 27.10
C ASP A 168 23.45 -11.80 28.55
N SER A 169 23.43 -13.11 28.77
CA SER A 169 23.70 -13.70 30.09
C SER A 169 25.16 -13.65 30.50
N GLU A 170 26.07 -13.69 29.52
CA GLU A 170 27.51 -13.67 29.72
C GLU A 170 28.18 -12.36 29.34
N ASP A 171 27.37 -11.41 28.80
CA ASP A 171 27.80 -10.07 28.35
C ASP A 171 28.97 -10.14 27.35
N ARG A 172 28.91 -11.06 26.37
CA ARG A 172 29.98 -11.24 25.38
C ARG A 172 29.50 -11.87 24.08
N PHE A 173 30.31 -11.66 23.04
CA PHE A 173 30.10 -12.32 21.75
C PHE A 173 30.63 -13.73 21.75
N GLY A 174 29.88 -14.63 21.13
CA GLY A 174 30.23 -16.02 20.96
C GLY A 174 29.86 -16.59 19.61
N VAL A 175 30.32 -17.81 19.34
CA VAL A 175 29.95 -18.58 18.16
C VAL A 175 29.20 -19.82 18.60
N GLN A 176 28.07 -20.08 17.97
CA GLN A 176 27.29 -21.29 18.18
C GLN A 176 27.16 -22.03 16.85
N VAL A 177 27.43 -23.34 16.85
CA VAL A 177 27.25 -24.20 15.69
C VAL A 177 25.99 -25.05 15.85
N ASP A 178 25.52 -25.61 14.73
CA ASP A 178 24.35 -26.52 14.69
C ASP A 178 23.08 -25.94 15.36
N THR A 179 22.93 -24.59 15.32
CA THR A 179 21.74 -23.94 15.85
C THR A 179 20.55 -24.15 14.93
N GLN A 180 19.36 -24.23 15.52
CA GLN A 180 18.12 -24.30 14.75
C GLN A 180 17.82 -22.93 14.15
N LEU A 181 17.50 -22.89 12.85
CA LEU A 181 17.04 -21.69 12.18
C LEU A 181 15.55 -21.47 12.49
N GLY A 182 15.25 -20.47 13.27
CA GLY A 182 13.87 -20.08 13.62
C GLY A 182 13.80 -18.63 14.02
N GLN A 183 12.58 -18.11 14.17
CA GLN A 183 12.34 -16.69 14.47
C GLN A 183 12.74 -16.30 15.90
N ASP A 184 12.81 -17.26 16.78
CA ASP A 184 13.09 -17.05 18.22
C ASP A 184 14.34 -17.82 18.66
N ALA A 185 15.24 -18.10 17.73
CA ALA A 185 16.27 -19.07 17.98
C ALA A 185 17.66 -18.49 18.04
N VAL A 186 18.14 -18.29 19.21
CA VAL A 186 19.36 -18.93 19.69
C VAL A 186 19.10 -19.31 21.13
N ALA A 187 18.49 -20.44 21.35
CA ALA A 187 18.37 -21.02 22.68
C ALA A 187 19.59 -21.89 22.94
N GLY A 188 20.57 -21.37 23.61
CA GLY A 188 21.73 -22.12 24.04
C GLY A 188 22.95 -21.24 24.28
N THR A 189 23.77 -21.66 25.22
CA THR A 189 25.05 -21.01 25.49
C THR A 189 26.01 -21.22 24.31
N PRO A 190 26.64 -20.16 23.77
CA PRO A 190 27.65 -20.30 22.75
C PRO A 190 28.73 -21.33 23.08
N GLU A 191 29.16 -22.13 22.12
CA GLU A 191 30.18 -23.15 22.32
C GLU A 191 31.58 -22.55 22.47
N ALA A 192 31.78 -21.34 21.89
CA ALA A 192 33.03 -20.63 22.00
C ALA A 192 32.77 -19.12 22.05
N TYR A 193 33.42 -18.44 22.93
CA TYR A 193 33.34 -16.98 23.03
C TYR A 193 34.52 -16.29 22.34
N ALA A 194 34.25 -15.23 21.63
CA ALA A 194 35.27 -14.35 21.12
C ALA A 194 35.89 -13.56 22.28
N SER A 195 37.17 -13.67 22.48
CA SER A 195 37.91 -12.77 23.38
C SER A 195 38.18 -11.47 22.63
N LEU A 196 37.29 -10.46 22.83
CA LEU A 196 37.42 -9.16 22.19
C LEU A 196 38.35 -8.20 22.94
N TYR A 197 38.84 -8.60 24.13
CA TYR A 197 39.69 -7.75 24.95
C TYR A 197 41.05 -8.43 25.17
N VAL A 198 42.04 -7.94 24.48
CA VAL A 198 43.39 -8.01 24.96
C VAL A 198 43.59 -6.80 25.86
N LEU A 199 43.33 -6.94 27.14
CA LEU A 199 43.54 -5.90 28.10
C LEU A 199 44.98 -5.96 28.59
N THR A 200 45.74 -4.90 28.31
CA THR A 200 46.89 -4.59 29.12
C THR A 200 46.39 -4.00 30.44
N ALA A 201 46.28 -4.82 31.45
CA ALA A 201 45.88 -4.37 32.79
C ALA A 201 46.89 -4.88 33.79
N ASN A 202 47.26 -3.98 34.70
CA ASN A 202 48.13 -4.22 35.81
C ASN A 202 47.67 -5.44 36.67
N THR A 203 48.59 -6.26 37.09
CA THR A 203 48.40 -7.48 37.91
C THR A 203 47.59 -7.21 39.17
N GLY A 204 46.32 -7.17 39.14
CA GLY A 204 45.54 -6.97 40.35
C GLY A 204 44.04 -6.80 40.10
N SER A 205 43.65 -6.56 38.86
CA SER A 205 42.24 -6.46 38.52
C SER A 205 41.66 -7.86 38.22
N SER A 206 40.87 -8.37 39.16
CA SER A 206 40.15 -9.64 39.01
C SER A 206 38.92 -9.49 38.05
N THR A 207 38.63 -8.30 37.60
CA THR A 207 37.42 -7.99 36.82
C THR A 207 37.38 -8.67 35.45
N TYR A 208 38.53 -9.07 34.94
CA TYR A 208 38.67 -9.70 33.63
C TYR A 208 39.12 -11.13 33.64
N ASN A 209 39.18 -11.74 34.82
CA ASN A 209 39.53 -13.14 35.00
C ASN A 209 38.33 -14.04 34.74
N VAL A 210 37.79 -13.96 33.50
CA VAL A 210 36.59 -14.70 33.09
C VAL A 210 37.01 -15.79 32.11
N LYS A 211 36.44 -16.99 32.24
CA LYS A 211 36.65 -18.12 31.37
C LYS A 211 36.57 -17.71 29.89
N GLY A 212 37.55 -18.10 29.12
CA GLY A 212 37.63 -17.80 27.70
C GLY A 212 38.37 -16.49 27.36
N ASN A 213 38.76 -15.67 28.36
CA ASN A 213 39.54 -14.48 28.10
C ASN A 213 41.04 -14.73 28.01
N ILE A 214 41.72 -13.97 27.19
CA ILE A 214 43.16 -13.86 27.17
C ILE A 214 43.53 -12.51 27.75
N LYS A 215 44.35 -12.48 28.76
CA LYS A 215 44.89 -11.26 29.39
C LYS A 215 46.38 -11.20 29.12
N ILE A 216 46.87 -10.04 28.66
CA ILE A 216 48.29 -9.74 28.64
C ILE A 216 48.56 -8.77 29.80
N ASP A 217 49.43 -9.19 30.70
CA ASP A 217 49.92 -8.33 31.79
C ASP A 217 51.07 -7.46 31.27
N ASP A 218 50.86 -6.16 31.22
CA ASP A 218 51.84 -5.19 30.71
C ASP A 218 53.00 -4.91 31.70
N GLY A 219 52.83 -5.36 32.97
CA GLY A 219 53.89 -5.21 33.99
C GLY A 219 54.88 -6.37 33.99
N THR A 220 54.39 -7.57 33.63
CA THR A 220 55.22 -8.82 33.62
C THR A 220 55.41 -9.41 32.21
N GLU A 221 54.71 -8.88 31.21
CA GLU A 221 54.62 -9.41 29.84
C GLU A 221 54.11 -10.84 29.74
N ASP A 222 53.41 -11.28 30.80
CA ASP A 222 52.81 -12.62 30.84
C ASP A 222 51.46 -12.67 30.14
N ILE A 223 51.15 -13.82 29.50
CA ILE A 223 49.86 -14.13 28.89
C ILE A 223 49.10 -15.09 29.79
N PHE A 224 47.94 -14.65 30.28
CA PHE A 224 47.04 -15.50 31.05
C PHE A 224 45.88 -15.96 30.19
N ILE A 225 45.60 -17.24 30.17
CA ILE A 225 44.44 -17.84 29.52
C ILE A 225 43.55 -18.42 30.64
N TYR A 226 42.31 -17.90 30.68
CA TYR A 226 41.33 -18.34 31.67
C TYR A 226 40.45 -19.43 31.08
N SER A 227 40.59 -20.64 31.54
CA SER A 227 39.88 -21.83 31.08
C SER A 227 38.76 -22.26 32.04
#